data_642a52c2ffeabc5ad2d507b4848b932d
#
_entry.id   642a52c2ffeabc5ad2d507b4848b932d
#
_cell.length_a   1.000
_cell.length_b   1.000
_cell.length_c   1.000
_cell.angle_alpha   90.00
_cell.angle_beta   90.00
_cell.angle_gamma   90.00
#
_symmetry.space_group_name_H-M   'P 1'
#
loop_
_entity.id
_entity.type
_entity.pdbx_description
1 polymer ?
#
loop_
_entity_poly.entity_id
_entity_poly.type
_entity_poly.pdbx_seq_one_letter_code
_entity_poly.pdbx_strand_id
1 'polypeptide(L)'
;MDRRVISVCLSLSLMLLFAGCASKKVASSSGDQSGQAKTEAIQPDAIKTVPLERSFDRPSGSPPSNLSLSPTTASDSNALGDVFFDYDRFQIRKDAMPVLDANAGWLRASGSKTVLIEGHCDERGTVAYNLVLGEKRARAAKQYLQDLGVPTSQLQITSYGEARPFCKQQNEDCYQQNRRAHFVTK
;
A
#
# COMPACT_ATOMS: atom_id res chain seq x y z
N MET A 1 15.51 44.56 38.13
CA MET A 1 14.45 44.76 37.11
C MET A 1 13.95 43.38 36.74
N ASP A 2 12.76 43.08 37.20
CA ASP A 2 12.23 41.71 37.28
C ASP A 2 11.78 41.15 35.93
N ARG A 3 12.23 39.93 35.66
CA ARG A 3 11.93 39.16 34.45
C ARG A 3 10.41 38.83 34.27
N ARG A 4 9.58 39.25 35.21
CA ARG A 4 8.12 38.99 35.22
C ARG A 4 7.29 40.06 34.52
N VAL A 5 7.86 41.22 34.17
CA VAL A 5 7.12 42.33 33.55
C VAL A 5 7.19 42.27 32.00
N ILE A 6 8.14 41.52 31.44
CA ILE A 6 8.29 41.42 29.97
C ILE A 6 7.30 40.40 29.34
N SER A 7 6.72 39.49 30.15
CA SER A 7 5.83 38.43 29.63
C SER A 7 4.38 38.87 29.40
N VAL A 8 3.97 40.02 29.92
CA VAL A 8 2.57 40.47 29.84
C VAL A 8 2.31 41.41 28.66
N CYS A 9 3.36 42.03 28.09
CA CYS A 9 3.17 42.95 26.95
C CYS A 9 3.17 42.27 25.55
N LEU A 10 3.45 40.95 25.46
CA LEU A 10 3.52 40.26 24.15
C LEU A 10 2.24 39.53 23.76
N SER A 11 1.21 39.54 24.63
CA SER A 11 -0.05 38.80 24.40
C SER A 11 -1.22 39.64 23.90
N LEU A 12 -1.04 40.95 23.66
CA LEU A 12 -2.15 41.85 23.29
C LEU A 12 -2.11 42.40 21.87
N SER A 13 -1.21 41.96 21.00
CA SER A 13 -1.07 42.50 19.61
C SER A 13 -1.37 41.54 18.47
N LEU A 14 -2.06 40.41 18.71
CA LEU A 14 -2.35 39.46 17.64
C LEU A 14 -3.86 39.13 17.52
N MET A 15 -4.69 40.16 17.60
CA MET A 15 -6.13 39.99 17.37
C MET A 15 -6.65 41.16 16.53
N LEU A 16 -6.35 41.19 15.24
CA LEU A 16 -7.09 42.01 14.25
C LEU A 16 -6.47 41.81 12.87
N LEU A 17 -6.93 40.83 12.10
CA LEU A 17 -6.92 40.79 10.62
C LEU A 17 -7.61 39.49 10.12
N PHE A 18 -8.91 39.39 10.35
CA PHE A 18 -9.76 38.49 9.55
C PHE A 18 -10.93 39.31 9.02
N ALA A 19 -10.72 39.91 7.87
CA ALA A 19 -11.81 40.46 7.09
C ALA A 19 -11.50 40.26 5.60
N GLY A 20 -12.35 39.51 4.89
CA GLY A 20 -12.49 39.65 3.45
C GLY A 20 -12.14 38.43 2.61
N CYS A 21 -13.00 37.42 2.53
CA CYS A 21 -13.12 36.57 1.34
C CYS A 21 -14.47 36.88 0.66
N ALA A 22 -14.42 37.76 -0.35
CA ALA A 22 -15.53 38.01 -1.24
C ALA A 22 -15.71 36.85 -2.23
N SER A 23 -16.85 36.18 -2.16
CA SER A 23 -17.26 35.16 -3.13
C SER A 23 -17.56 35.79 -4.49
N LYS A 24 -16.76 35.49 -5.50
CA LYS A 24 -17.07 35.83 -6.90
C LYS A 24 -18.11 34.83 -7.40
N LYS A 25 -19.36 35.29 -7.59
CA LYS A 25 -20.38 34.62 -8.37
C LYS A 25 -19.99 34.64 -9.84
N VAL A 26 -19.78 33.46 -10.42
CA VAL A 26 -19.65 33.30 -11.86
C VAL A 26 -21.07 33.24 -12.44
N ALA A 27 -21.41 34.20 -13.29
CA ALA A 27 -22.67 34.24 -13.99
C ALA A 27 -22.73 33.11 -15.02
N SER A 28 -23.80 32.32 -14.95
CA SER A 28 -24.17 31.29 -15.91
C SER A 28 -24.75 31.99 -17.14
N SER A 29 -24.07 31.87 -18.28
CA SER A 29 -24.60 32.26 -19.60
C SER A 29 -25.39 31.09 -20.15
N SER A 30 -26.70 31.26 -20.23
CA SER A 30 -27.63 30.37 -20.94
C SER A 30 -27.41 30.47 -22.43
N GLY A 31 -26.94 29.38 -23.04
CA GLY A 31 -26.96 29.13 -24.46
C GLY A 31 -27.89 27.96 -24.76
N ASP A 32 -29.05 28.29 -25.29
CA ASP A 32 -30.09 27.39 -25.76
C ASP A 32 -29.60 26.69 -27.04
N GLN A 33 -29.51 25.35 -27.06
CA GLN A 33 -29.55 24.56 -28.29
C GLN A 33 -30.28 23.24 -28.00
N SER A 34 -31.52 23.22 -28.49
CA SER A 34 -32.37 22.07 -28.68
C SER A 34 -31.68 20.99 -29.53
N GLY A 35 -31.36 19.85 -28.94
CA GLY A 35 -30.97 18.62 -29.58
C GLY A 35 -31.77 17.47 -28.97
N GLN A 36 -32.87 17.10 -29.65
CA GLN A 36 -33.65 15.91 -29.30
C GLN A 36 -32.78 14.66 -29.44
N ALA A 37 -32.34 14.09 -28.32
CA ALA A 37 -31.84 12.73 -28.31
C ALA A 37 -32.99 11.77 -27.94
N LYS A 38 -33.32 10.98 -28.95
CA LYS A 38 -34.32 9.90 -28.92
C LYS A 38 -33.96 8.87 -27.85
N THR A 39 -34.79 8.81 -26.84
CA THR A 39 -34.66 7.77 -25.78
C THR A 39 -35.16 6.45 -26.38
N GLU A 40 -34.25 5.58 -26.73
CA GLU A 40 -34.53 4.20 -27.08
C GLU A 40 -34.63 3.37 -25.80
N ALA A 41 -35.86 2.96 -25.49
CA ALA A 41 -36.14 2.14 -24.33
C ALA A 41 -35.57 0.72 -24.55
N ILE A 42 -34.51 0.38 -23.81
CA ILE A 42 -34.01 -1.00 -23.74
C ILE A 42 -34.94 -1.79 -22.83
N GLN A 43 -35.72 -2.68 -23.40
CA GLN A 43 -36.51 -3.67 -22.68
C GLN A 43 -35.53 -4.70 -22.05
N PRO A 44 -35.71 -5.06 -20.75
CA PRO A 44 -34.95 -6.16 -20.18
C PRO A 44 -35.45 -7.49 -20.71
N ASP A 45 -34.65 -8.16 -21.52
CA ASP A 45 -34.88 -9.53 -21.93
C ASP A 45 -34.84 -10.47 -20.72
N ALA A 46 -35.88 -11.30 -20.63
CA ALA A 46 -36.07 -12.28 -19.59
C ALA A 46 -34.89 -13.26 -19.52
N ILE A 47 -34.20 -13.28 -18.40
CA ILE A 47 -33.17 -14.27 -18.07
C ILE A 47 -33.88 -15.63 -17.92
N LYS A 48 -33.72 -16.50 -18.92
CA LYS A 48 -34.08 -17.93 -18.81
C LYS A 48 -33.17 -18.57 -17.77
N THR A 49 -33.73 -18.91 -16.64
CA THR A 49 -33.09 -19.79 -15.65
C THR A 49 -32.87 -21.16 -16.23
N VAL A 50 -31.62 -21.51 -16.49
CA VAL A 50 -31.21 -22.88 -16.82
C VAL A 50 -30.89 -23.58 -15.49
N PRO A 51 -31.51 -24.74 -15.17
CA PRO A 51 -31.13 -25.50 -13.99
C PRO A 51 -29.73 -26.09 -14.21
N LEU A 52 -28.76 -25.66 -13.45
CA LEU A 52 -27.42 -26.23 -13.45
C LEU A 52 -27.32 -27.29 -12.35
N GLU A 53 -27.89 -28.48 -12.64
CA GLU A 53 -27.48 -29.68 -11.94
C GLU A 53 -26.22 -30.22 -12.63
N ARG A 54 -25.06 -29.91 -12.09
CA ARG A 54 -23.82 -30.61 -12.41
C ARG A 54 -23.17 -31.05 -11.11
N SER A 55 -23.35 -32.31 -10.81
CA SER A 55 -22.61 -33.04 -9.78
C SER A 55 -21.12 -32.85 -10.03
N PHE A 56 -20.47 -32.14 -9.11
CA PHE A 56 -19.00 -32.09 -9.03
C PHE A 56 -18.57 -33.34 -8.25
N ASP A 57 -18.16 -34.38 -8.96
CA ASP A 57 -17.33 -35.42 -8.40
C ASP A 57 -16.03 -34.78 -7.87
N ARG A 58 -15.90 -34.81 -6.58
CA ARG A 58 -14.73 -34.35 -5.84
C ARG A 58 -13.63 -35.41 -6.00
N PRO A 59 -12.52 -35.11 -6.72
CA PRO A 59 -11.36 -36.00 -6.61
C PRO A 59 -10.80 -35.83 -5.20
N SER A 60 -10.85 -36.91 -4.42
CA SER A 60 -10.17 -37.06 -3.15
C SER A 60 -8.67 -37.16 -3.43
N GLY A 61 -8.02 -35.99 -3.58
CA GLY A 61 -6.58 -35.85 -3.62
C GLY A 61 -6.15 -35.19 -2.32
N SER A 62 -5.56 -35.96 -1.42
CA SER A 62 -4.87 -35.44 -0.24
C SER A 62 -3.85 -34.41 -0.69
N PRO A 63 -3.74 -33.23 -0.02
CA PRO A 63 -2.68 -32.30 -0.33
C PRO A 63 -1.33 -32.96 0.00
N PRO A 64 -0.30 -32.83 -0.84
CA PRO A 64 1.03 -33.27 -0.47
C PRO A 64 1.52 -32.43 0.71
N SER A 65 1.46 -33.04 1.88
CA SER A 65 2.15 -32.56 3.09
C SER A 65 3.64 -32.74 2.81
N ASN A 66 4.33 -31.67 2.42
CA ASN A 66 5.78 -31.46 2.55
C ASN A 66 6.22 -30.35 1.58
N LEU A 67 5.65 -29.12 1.77
CA LEU A 67 6.44 -27.93 1.48
C LEU A 67 7.18 -27.60 2.76
N SER A 68 8.30 -28.27 2.96
CA SER A 68 9.37 -27.79 3.81
C SER A 68 9.80 -26.44 3.22
N LEU A 69 9.22 -25.37 3.74
CA LEU A 69 9.78 -24.04 3.64
C LEU A 69 11.09 -24.10 4.41
N SER A 70 12.15 -24.51 3.72
CA SER A 70 13.49 -24.23 4.22
C SER A 70 13.55 -22.71 4.42
N PRO A 71 13.81 -22.23 5.65
CA PRO A 71 14.15 -20.85 5.84
C PRO A 71 15.42 -20.63 5.02
N THR A 72 15.30 -19.89 3.91
CA THR A 72 16.45 -19.44 3.13
C THR A 72 17.37 -18.76 4.13
N THR A 73 18.49 -19.42 4.38
CA THR A 73 19.61 -19.10 5.25
C THR A 73 19.74 -17.59 5.48
N ALA A 74 19.32 -17.16 6.68
CA ALA A 74 19.77 -15.95 7.30
C ALA A 74 21.29 -16.08 7.56
N SER A 75 22.09 -15.69 6.59
CA SER A 75 23.57 -15.66 6.71
C SER A 75 24.09 -14.26 7.01
N ASP A 76 23.23 -13.35 7.44
CA ASP A 76 23.64 -12.10 8.09
C ASP A 76 22.67 -11.82 9.23
N SER A 77 23.13 -11.98 10.46
CA SER A 77 22.38 -11.73 11.69
C SER A 77 21.92 -10.29 11.89
N ASN A 78 22.06 -9.45 10.86
CA ASN A 78 21.65 -8.05 10.80
C ASN A 78 20.69 -7.72 9.63
N ALA A 79 20.27 -8.69 8.83
CA ALA A 79 19.41 -8.44 7.69
C ALA A 79 17.93 -8.46 8.10
N LEU A 80 17.20 -7.41 7.72
CA LEU A 80 15.75 -7.34 7.82
C LEU A 80 15.13 -8.29 6.79
N GLY A 81 14.10 -9.05 7.20
CA GLY A 81 13.43 -10.01 6.33
C GLY A 81 12.47 -9.33 5.34
N ASP A 82 12.39 -9.87 4.12
CA ASP A 82 11.44 -9.45 3.09
C ASP A 82 10.01 -9.89 3.43
N VAL A 83 9.03 -9.10 3.02
CA VAL A 83 7.61 -9.36 3.18
C VAL A 83 6.96 -9.57 1.83
N PHE A 84 6.31 -10.73 1.64
CA PHE A 84 5.71 -11.11 0.37
C PHE A 84 4.21 -10.88 0.34
N PHE A 85 3.69 -10.64 -0.88
CA PHE A 85 2.28 -10.32 -1.13
C PHE A 85 1.67 -11.24 -2.17
N ASP A 86 0.34 -11.41 -2.08
CA ASP A 86 -0.42 -12.09 -3.11
C ASP A 86 -0.51 -11.26 -4.40
N TYR A 87 -0.89 -11.93 -5.49
CA TYR A 87 -1.11 -11.26 -6.76
C TYR A 87 -2.16 -10.16 -6.61
N ASP A 88 -1.85 -8.99 -7.15
CA ASP A 88 -2.73 -7.81 -7.13
C ASP A 88 -3.21 -7.39 -5.73
N ARG A 89 -2.43 -7.73 -4.69
CA ARG A 89 -2.73 -7.40 -3.29
C ARG A 89 -1.60 -6.61 -2.65
N PHE A 90 -1.96 -5.83 -1.62
CA PHE A 90 -1.05 -5.08 -0.75
C PHE A 90 -1.35 -5.31 0.75
N GLN A 91 -2.33 -6.14 1.08
CA GLN A 91 -2.62 -6.54 2.46
C GLN A 91 -1.50 -7.42 3.00
N ILE A 92 -1.10 -7.18 4.25
CA ILE A 92 -0.12 -8.02 4.94
C ILE A 92 -0.72 -9.41 5.14
N ARG A 93 0.00 -10.43 4.67
CA ARG A 93 -0.36 -11.84 4.81
C ARG A 93 -0.07 -12.31 6.24
N LYS A 94 -0.76 -13.34 6.69
CA LYS A 94 -0.55 -13.91 8.02
C LYS A 94 0.88 -14.48 8.21
N ASP A 95 1.45 -15.07 7.17
CA ASP A 95 2.81 -15.61 7.17
C ASP A 95 3.90 -14.51 7.13
N ALA A 96 3.55 -13.29 6.73
CA ALA A 96 4.44 -12.14 6.74
C ALA A 96 4.52 -11.43 8.12
N MET A 97 3.51 -11.61 8.98
CA MET A 97 3.46 -10.96 10.29
C MET A 97 4.67 -11.30 11.18
N PRO A 98 5.10 -12.57 11.36
CA PRO A 98 6.27 -12.89 12.15
C PRO A 98 7.57 -12.24 11.65
N VAL A 99 7.70 -12.05 10.32
CA VAL A 99 8.85 -11.36 9.72
C VAL A 99 8.83 -9.88 10.10
N LEU A 100 7.67 -9.23 10.02
CA LEU A 100 7.52 -7.82 10.42
C LEU A 100 7.73 -7.62 11.92
N ASP A 101 7.28 -8.56 12.76
CA ASP A 101 7.51 -8.54 14.20
C ASP A 101 9.01 -8.61 14.53
N ALA A 102 9.76 -9.48 13.83
CA ALA A 102 11.21 -9.57 13.96
C ALA A 102 11.90 -8.29 13.48
N ASN A 103 11.50 -7.75 12.32
CA ASN A 103 12.00 -6.48 11.79
C ASN A 103 11.75 -5.32 12.76
N ALA A 104 10.55 -5.24 13.37
CA ALA A 104 10.22 -4.22 14.37
C ALA A 104 11.11 -4.36 15.63
N GLY A 105 11.33 -5.60 16.10
CA GLY A 105 12.23 -5.88 17.23
C GLY A 105 13.65 -5.39 16.96
N TRP A 106 14.18 -5.69 15.78
CA TRP A 106 15.51 -5.23 15.35
C TRP A 106 15.59 -3.70 15.26
N LEU A 107 14.59 -3.05 14.66
CA LEU A 107 14.54 -1.58 14.50
C LEU A 107 14.54 -0.88 15.86
N ARG A 108 13.72 -1.35 16.81
CA ARG A 108 13.69 -0.78 18.17
C ARG A 108 15.01 -0.95 18.91
N ALA A 109 15.69 -2.08 18.71
CA ALA A 109 17.01 -2.32 19.31
C ALA A 109 18.13 -1.53 18.65
N SER A 110 17.99 -1.16 17.37
CA SER A 110 19.03 -0.50 16.57
C SER A 110 19.13 1.02 16.75
N GLY A 111 18.29 1.61 17.60
CA GLY A 111 18.33 3.03 17.99
C GLY A 111 18.00 4.00 16.84
N SER A 112 19.01 4.67 16.29
CA SER A 112 18.81 5.74 15.30
C SER A 112 18.90 5.30 13.84
N LYS A 113 19.04 4.00 13.54
CA LYS A 113 19.12 3.53 12.16
C LYS A 113 17.81 3.80 11.42
N THR A 114 17.93 4.24 10.17
CA THR A 114 16.78 4.41 9.29
C THR A 114 16.72 3.26 8.29
N VAL A 115 15.52 2.93 7.87
CA VAL A 115 15.24 1.87 6.90
C VAL A 115 14.42 2.44 5.75
N LEU A 116 14.83 2.13 4.54
CA LEU A 116 14.06 2.34 3.32
C LEU A 116 13.30 1.05 3.01
N ILE A 117 11.99 1.14 2.93
CA ILE A 117 11.09 0.06 2.54
C ILE A 117 10.78 0.22 1.05
N GLU A 118 11.26 -0.72 0.25
CA GLU A 118 11.13 -0.72 -1.20
C GLU A 118 9.99 -1.63 -1.64
N GLY A 119 8.98 -1.07 -2.30
CA GLY A 119 7.85 -1.83 -2.81
C GLY A 119 8.08 -2.32 -4.24
N HIS A 120 7.87 -3.63 -4.45
CA HIS A 120 8.08 -4.30 -5.72
C HIS A 120 6.85 -5.05 -6.20
N CYS A 121 6.75 -5.24 -7.51
CA CYS A 121 5.71 -6.01 -8.20
C CYS A 121 6.33 -7.01 -9.18
N ASP A 122 5.54 -7.99 -9.59
CA ASP A 122 5.84 -8.79 -10.78
C ASP A 122 5.57 -7.95 -12.04
N GLU A 123 5.97 -8.47 -13.21
CA GLU A 123 5.91 -7.76 -14.50
C GLU A 123 4.49 -7.62 -15.09
N ARG A 124 3.47 -8.24 -14.46
CA ARG A 124 2.10 -8.22 -14.96
C ARG A 124 1.42 -6.90 -14.64
N GLY A 125 0.89 -6.26 -15.69
CA GLY A 125 0.22 -4.97 -15.57
C GLY A 125 0.92 -3.86 -16.33
N THR A 126 0.62 -2.61 -15.96
CA THR A 126 1.31 -1.44 -16.51
C THR A 126 2.33 -0.90 -15.51
N VAL A 127 3.40 -0.28 -16.01
CA VAL A 127 4.43 0.36 -15.16
C VAL A 127 3.80 1.33 -14.16
N ALA A 128 2.86 2.18 -14.61
CA ALA A 128 2.19 3.15 -13.75
C ALA A 128 1.38 2.47 -12.64
N TYR A 129 0.65 1.41 -12.98
CA TYR A 129 -0.11 0.62 -12.02
C TYR A 129 0.82 -0.03 -10.98
N ASN A 130 1.88 -0.68 -11.45
CA ASN A 130 2.84 -1.39 -10.59
C ASN A 130 3.62 -0.44 -9.67
N LEU A 131 3.93 0.79 -10.10
CA LEU A 131 4.48 1.81 -9.21
C LEU A 131 3.54 2.14 -8.05
N VAL A 132 2.25 2.33 -8.33
CA VAL A 132 1.24 2.61 -7.29
C VAL A 132 1.04 1.40 -6.38
N LEU A 133 0.98 0.18 -6.94
CA LEU A 133 0.81 -1.05 -6.16
C LEU A 133 2.04 -1.31 -5.26
N GLY A 134 3.24 -1.11 -5.77
CA GLY A 134 4.48 -1.19 -4.98
C GLY A 134 4.49 -0.19 -3.82
N GLU A 135 4.07 1.07 -4.06
CA GLU A 135 3.95 2.06 -2.99
C GLU A 135 2.96 1.62 -1.92
N LYS A 136 1.79 1.08 -2.30
CA LYS A 136 0.80 0.56 -1.34
C LYS A 136 1.37 -0.57 -0.49
N ARG A 137 2.18 -1.47 -1.07
CA ARG A 137 2.88 -2.55 -0.35
C ARG A 137 3.88 -2.01 0.67
N ALA A 138 4.74 -1.09 0.25
CA ALA A 138 5.71 -0.44 1.14
C ALA A 138 5.01 0.33 2.27
N ARG A 139 3.90 1.01 1.96
CA ARG A 139 3.08 1.74 2.94
C ARG A 139 2.41 0.80 3.94
N ALA A 140 1.88 -0.34 3.49
CA ALA A 140 1.29 -1.35 4.38
C ALA A 140 2.31 -1.92 5.36
N ALA A 141 3.51 -2.27 4.88
CA ALA A 141 4.61 -2.73 5.74
C ALA A 141 5.06 -1.64 6.73
N LYS A 142 5.18 -0.39 6.28
CA LYS A 142 5.49 0.76 7.14
C LYS A 142 4.45 0.93 8.25
N GLN A 143 3.16 0.91 7.89
CA GLN A 143 2.07 1.08 8.86
C GLN A 143 2.11 -0.02 9.93
N TYR A 144 2.30 -1.28 9.53
CA TYR A 144 2.41 -2.39 10.47
C TYR A 144 3.58 -2.20 11.47
N LEU A 145 4.76 -1.76 10.98
CA LEU A 145 5.90 -1.45 11.86
C LEU A 145 5.62 -0.30 12.81
N GLN A 146 4.89 0.73 12.37
CA GLN A 146 4.47 1.85 13.23
C GLN A 146 3.50 1.40 14.32
N ASP A 147 2.54 0.52 13.98
CA ASP A 147 1.60 -0.06 14.95
C ASP A 147 2.32 -0.90 16.02
N LEU A 148 3.48 -1.47 15.68
CA LEU A 148 4.40 -2.12 16.63
C LEU A 148 5.34 -1.15 17.37
N GLY A 149 5.15 0.15 17.24
CA GLY A 149 5.89 1.18 17.97
C GLY A 149 7.23 1.59 17.37
N VAL A 150 7.50 1.26 16.08
CA VAL A 150 8.68 1.78 15.37
C VAL A 150 8.45 3.26 15.01
N PRO A 151 9.36 4.19 15.37
CA PRO A 151 9.21 5.61 15.08
C PRO A 151 9.12 5.89 13.56
N THR A 152 8.20 6.76 13.17
CA THR A 152 8.02 7.18 11.77
C THR A 152 9.31 7.73 11.14
N SER A 153 10.14 8.40 11.94
CA SER A 153 11.42 8.96 11.49
C SER A 153 12.43 7.93 11.03
N GLN A 154 12.30 6.68 11.50
CA GLN A 154 13.15 5.57 11.07
C GLN A 154 12.67 4.91 9.76
N LEU A 155 11.46 5.22 9.28
CA LEU A 155 10.81 4.50 8.20
C LEU A 155 10.58 5.39 6.98
N GLN A 156 11.34 5.15 5.92
CA GLN A 156 11.16 5.74 4.59
C GLN A 156 10.55 4.71 3.64
N ILE A 157 9.81 5.16 2.64
CA ILE A 157 9.25 4.27 1.60
C ILE A 157 9.65 4.75 0.22
N THR A 158 9.78 3.80 -0.69
CA THR A 158 9.86 4.04 -2.14
C THR A 158 9.18 2.90 -2.89
N SER A 159 8.85 3.11 -4.15
CA SER A 159 8.36 2.05 -5.03
C SER A 159 9.22 1.97 -6.27
N TYR A 160 9.56 0.76 -6.64
CA TYR A 160 10.17 0.45 -7.93
C TYR A 160 9.19 -0.25 -8.89
N GLY A 161 7.99 -0.61 -8.39
CA GLY A 161 7.05 -1.37 -9.18
C GLY A 161 7.71 -2.63 -9.76
N GLU A 162 7.66 -2.81 -11.07
CA GLU A 162 8.30 -3.90 -11.80
C GLU A 162 9.73 -3.59 -12.26
N ALA A 163 10.22 -2.34 -12.09
CA ALA A 163 11.46 -1.88 -12.70
C ALA A 163 12.74 -2.53 -12.12
N ARG A 164 12.65 -3.11 -10.91
CA ARG A 164 13.78 -3.79 -10.25
C ARG A 164 13.39 -5.21 -9.83
N PRO A 165 13.27 -6.15 -10.78
CA PRO A 165 12.93 -7.52 -10.45
C PRO A 165 14.07 -8.22 -9.73
N PHE A 166 13.75 -8.99 -8.69
CA PHE A 166 14.67 -9.91 -8.03
C PHE A 166 14.89 -11.16 -8.87
N CYS A 167 13.79 -11.70 -9.39
CA CYS A 167 13.77 -12.85 -10.27
C CYS A 167 13.24 -12.43 -11.65
N LYS A 168 13.85 -12.96 -12.75
CA LYS A 168 13.56 -12.55 -14.13
C LYS A 168 12.87 -13.63 -14.97
N GLN A 169 12.57 -14.78 -14.38
CA GLN A 169 11.87 -15.85 -15.08
C GLN A 169 10.37 -15.56 -15.14
N GLN A 170 9.72 -15.95 -16.24
CA GLN A 170 8.30 -15.75 -16.43
C GLN A 170 7.50 -16.96 -15.92
N ASN A 171 7.52 -17.18 -14.61
CA ASN A 171 6.75 -18.22 -13.92
C ASN A 171 6.25 -17.71 -12.56
N GLU A 172 5.29 -18.41 -11.97
CA GLU A 172 4.63 -17.96 -10.74
C GLU A 172 5.58 -17.93 -9.54
N ASP A 173 6.54 -18.84 -9.45
CA ASP A 173 7.53 -18.87 -8.37
C ASP A 173 8.40 -17.61 -8.38
N CYS A 174 8.81 -17.18 -9.58
CA CYS A 174 9.56 -15.94 -9.76
C CYS A 174 8.69 -14.71 -9.52
N TYR A 175 7.46 -14.70 -9.99
CA TYR A 175 6.52 -13.62 -9.73
C TYR A 175 6.25 -13.45 -8.24
N GLN A 176 6.10 -14.55 -7.49
CA GLN A 176 5.93 -14.52 -6.04
C GLN A 176 7.13 -13.88 -5.33
N GLN A 177 8.36 -14.14 -5.78
CA GLN A 177 9.57 -13.52 -5.24
C GLN A 177 9.64 -12.01 -5.53
N ASN A 178 9.08 -11.57 -6.66
CA ASN A 178 9.05 -10.15 -7.03
C ASN A 178 7.98 -9.36 -6.25
N ARG A 179 6.86 -9.96 -5.88
CA ARG A 179 5.79 -9.33 -5.11
C ARG A 179 6.17 -9.16 -3.65
N ARG A 180 7.05 -8.19 -3.33
CA ARG A 180 7.58 -8.02 -1.98
C ARG A 180 7.72 -6.56 -1.55
N ALA A 181 7.85 -6.35 -0.25
CA ALA A 181 8.48 -5.19 0.33
C ALA A 181 9.87 -5.60 0.85
N HIS A 182 10.91 -4.95 0.35
CA HIS A 182 12.31 -5.17 0.70
C HIS A 182 12.79 -4.07 1.65
N PHE A 183 13.65 -4.40 2.61
CA PHE A 183 14.09 -3.50 3.66
C PHE A 183 15.59 -3.25 3.54
N VAL A 184 15.97 -1.98 3.34
CA VAL A 184 17.36 -1.54 3.19
C VAL A 184 17.71 -0.60 4.35
N THR A 185 18.70 -0.98 5.14
CA THR A 185 19.24 -0.11 6.20
C THR A 185 20.09 1.01 5.60
N LYS A 186 19.95 2.22 6.17
CA LYS A 186 20.72 3.41 5.78
C LYS A 186 21.58 3.93 6.94
#